data_082ce704d23635a817182356ad820d2a
#
_entry.id   082ce704d23635a817182356ad820d2a
#
_cell.length_a   1.000
_cell.length_b   1.000
_cell.length_c   1.000
_cell.angle_alpha   90.00
_cell.angle_beta   90.00
_cell.angle_gamma   90.00
#
_symmetry.space_group_name_H-M   'P 1'
#
loop_
_entity.id
_entity.type
_entity.pdbx_description
1 polymer ?
#
loop_
_entity_poly.entity_id
_entity_poly.type
_entity_poly.pdbx_seq_one_letter_code
_entity_poly.pdbx_strand_id
1 'polypeptide(L)'
;MRSKKMEKWISTEFWNHNAKEDFFMAKEYFMDEVAVLKKIVQEAGRMREYSENEMSDLIDHKIQERIEWARQNDEGLYWYYQNLSFKDKKTLKYTVTESVEGLGILGKIIMDPDITEVMINGYDTIFVEKSGKLMQLEEHFESSEDLERIVKRFVSSM
;
A
#
# COMPACT_ATOMS: atom_id res chain seq x y z
N MET A 1 13.23 19.83 5.11
CA MET A 1 14.58 19.56 4.58
C MET A 1 14.39 18.85 3.24
N ARG A 2 14.67 19.51 2.12
CA ARG A 2 14.55 18.88 0.79
C ARG A 2 15.59 17.77 0.68
N SER A 3 15.15 16.57 0.33
CA SER A 3 16.08 15.48 0.04
C SER A 3 16.95 15.86 -1.17
N LYS A 4 18.26 15.61 -1.12
CA LYS A 4 19.17 15.79 -2.26
C LYS A 4 18.71 15.02 -3.54
N LYS A 5 17.84 14.02 -3.37
CA LYS A 5 17.15 13.33 -4.45
C LYS A 5 16.18 14.23 -5.21
N MET A 6 15.47 15.13 -4.55
CA MET A 6 14.46 16.01 -5.18
C MET A 6 15.07 17.13 -6.03
N GLU A 7 16.23 17.68 -5.63
CA GLU A 7 16.90 18.72 -6.40
C GLU A 7 17.39 18.22 -7.77
N LYS A 8 17.67 16.92 -7.88
CA LYS A 8 18.09 16.26 -9.11
C LYS A 8 16.94 16.12 -10.13
N TRP A 9 15.68 16.12 -9.67
CA TRP A 9 14.48 15.93 -10.49
C TRP A 9 13.94 17.22 -11.13
N ILE A 10 14.26 18.36 -10.56
CA ILE A 10 13.72 19.67 -10.97
C ILE A 10 14.48 20.26 -12.18
N SER A 11 15.64 19.73 -12.54
CA SER A 11 16.38 20.20 -13.71
C SER A 11 15.84 19.59 -15.01
N THR A 12 15.31 20.42 -15.89
CA THR A 12 14.79 20.07 -17.23
C THR A 12 15.78 19.32 -18.12
N GLU A 13 17.08 19.32 -17.81
CA GLU A 13 18.12 18.60 -18.51
C GLU A 13 18.17 17.10 -18.15
N PHE A 14 17.56 16.70 -17.05
CA PHE A 14 17.62 15.34 -16.54
C PHE A 14 16.75 14.35 -17.35
N TRP A 15 15.65 14.82 -17.90
CA TRP A 15 14.64 13.98 -18.57
C TRP A 15 15.06 13.41 -19.92
N ASN A 16 16.18 13.84 -20.47
CA ASN A 16 16.65 13.41 -21.80
C ASN A 16 17.66 12.25 -21.79
N HIS A 17 18.09 11.72 -20.63
CA HIS A 17 19.29 10.88 -20.63
C HIS A 17 19.17 9.48 -20.04
N ASN A 18 18.11 9.08 -19.30
CA ASN A 18 18.15 7.73 -18.72
C ASN A 18 16.78 7.13 -18.33
N ALA A 19 16.05 6.56 -19.28
CA ALA A 19 14.76 5.88 -19.07
C ALA A 19 14.78 4.82 -17.95
N LYS A 20 15.93 4.26 -17.59
CA LYS A 20 16.08 3.30 -16.50
C LYS A 20 16.07 3.98 -15.11
N GLU A 21 16.72 5.12 -14.97
CA GLU A 21 16.71 5.88 -13.71
C GLU A 21 15.33 6.48 -13.46
N ASP A 22 14.66 6.97 -14.50
CA ASP A 22 13.29 7.48 -14.42
C ASP A 22 12.30 6.41 -14.00
N PHE A 23 12.43 5.19 -14.53
CA PHE A 23 11.61 4.05 -14.14
C PHE A 23 11.85 3.63 -12.68
N PHE A 24 13.10 3.61 -12.23
CA PHE A 24 13.45 3.24 -10.85
C PHE A 24 12.90 4.25 -9.84
N MET A 25 12.99 5.54 -10.14
CA MET A 25 12.51 6.61 -9.29
C MET A 25 10.98 6.65 -9.27
N ALA A 26 10.32 6.47 -10.40
CA ALA A 26 8.85 6.39 -10.46
C ALA A 26 8.32 5.22 -9.61
N LYS A 27 9.04 4.09 -9.61
CA LYS A 27 8.69 2.94 -8.77
C LYS A 27 8.89 3.21 -7.27
N GLU A 28 9.95 3.93 -6.89
CA GLU A 28 10.21 4.32 -5.51
C GLU A 28 9.10 5.28 -5.02
N TYR A 29 8.77 6.31 -5.78
CA TYR A 29 7.64 7.20 -5.47
C TYR A 29 6.32 6.44 -5.35
N PHE A 30 6.06 5.50 -6.26
CA PHE A 30 4.85 4.70 -6.22
C PHE A 30 4.71 3.94 -4.90
N MET A 31 5.76 3.24 -4.47
CA MET A 31 5.73 2.45 -3.23
C MET A 31 5.61 3.34 -1.99
N ASP A 32 6.32 4.46 -1.96
CA ASP A 32 6.25 5.44 -0.87
C ASP A 32 4.84 6.04 -0.77
N GLU A 33 4.22 6.40 -1.90
CA GLU A 33 2.87 6.96 -1.91
C GLU A 33 1.80 5.93 -1.55
N VAL A 34 1.96 4.66 -1.94
CA VAL A 34 1.06 3.59 -1.46
C VAL A 34 1.11 3.48 0.06
N ALA A 35 2.31 3.50 0.66
CA ALA A 35 2.46 3.42 2.11
C ALA A 35 1.86 4.64 2.84
N VAL A 36 2.09 5.85 2.32
CA VAL A 36 1.53 7.09 2.87
C VAL A 36 0.02 7.11 2.76
N LEU A 37 -0.54 6.81 1.57
CA LEU A 37 -1.99 6.79 1.33
C LEU A 37 -2.68 5.71 2.17
N LYS A 38 -2.09 4.51 2.28
CA LYS A 38 -2.58 3.45 3.18
C LYS A 38 -2.79 4.00 4.60
N LYS A 39 -1.75 4.64 5.16
CA LYS A 39 -1.81 5.20 6.50
C LYS A 39 -2.90 6.28 6.64
N ILE A 40 -2.98 7.21 5.70
CA ILE A 40 -3.98 8.29 5.69
C ILE A 40 -5.40 7.72 5.63
N VAL A 41 -5.64 6.72 4.76
CA VAL A 41 -6.96 6.09 4.61
C VAL A 41 -7.31 5.27 5.85
N GLN A 42 -6.38 4.53 6.42
CA GLN A 42 -6.61 3.78 7.66
C GLN A 42 -6.95 4.68 8.84
N GLU A 43 -6.25 5.80 8.99
CA GLU A 43 -6.56 6.80 10.04
C GLU A 43 -7.95 7.41 9.86
N ALA A 44 -8.31 7.78 8.64
CA ALA A 44 -9.64 8.29 8.31
C ALA A 44 -10.74 7.22 8.51
N GLY A 45 -10.44 5.97 8.19
CA GLY A 45 -11.36 4.84 8.29
C GLY A 45 -11.63 4.36 9.73
N ARG A 46 -10.84 4.79 10.72
CA ARG A 46 -11.04 4.38 12.14
C ARG A 46 -12.33 4.90 12.76
N MET A 47 -12.93 5.92 12.18
CA MET A 47 -14.07 6.62 12.78
C MET A 47 -15.40 5.88 12.63
N ARG A 48 -15.54 5.00 11.63
CA ARG A 48 -16.73 4.19 11.35
C ARG A 48 -16.42 3.03 10.40
N GLU A 49 -17.33 2.09 10.30
CA GLU A 49 -17.30 1.08 9.24
C GLU A 49 -17.73 1.71 7.89
N TYR A 50 -17.11 1.30 6.82
CA TYR A 50 -17.35 1.73 5.45
C TYR A 50 -17.78 0.54 4.61
N SER A 51 -18.80 0.72 3.75
CA SER A 51 -19.07 -0.20 2.66
C SER A 51 -17.99 -0.11 1.59
N GLU A 52 -17.89 -1.10 0.70
CA GLU A 52 -16.88 -1.10 -0.39
C GLU A 52 -16.92 0.19 -1.24
N ASN A 53 -18.13 0.66 -1.59
CA ASN A 53 -18.30 1.90 -2.37
C ASN A 53 -17.82 3.12 -1.58
N GLU A 54 -18.21 3.24 -0.32
CA GLU A 54 -17.78 4.35 0.56
C GLU A 54 -16.27 4.33 0.79
N MET A 55 -15.65 3.14 0.89
CA MET A 55 -14.20 3.02 1.02
C MET A 55 -13.51 3.44 -0.28
N SER A 56 -14.03 3.04 -1.43
CA SER A 56 -13.53 3.47 -2.73
C SER A 56 -13.58 4.99 -2.88
N ASP A 57 -14.68 5.64 -2.48
CA ASP A 57 -14.84 7.09 -2.51
C ASP A 57 -13.89 7.78 -1.51
N LEU A 58 -13.70 7.21 -0.32
CA LEU A 58 -12.74 7.71 0.66
C LEU A 58 -11.31 7.69 0.10
N ILE A 59 -10.91 6.59 -0.56
CA ILE A 59 -9.59 6.46 -1.16
C ILE A 59 -9.40 7.52 -2.25
N ASP A 60 -10.37 7.69 -3.14
CA ASP A 60 -10.32 8.72 -4.19
C ASP A 60 -10.18 10.12 -3.58
N HIS A 61 -10.96 10.41 -2.55
CA HIS A 61 -10.89 11.70 -1.86
C HIS A 61 -9.51 11.93 -1.23
N LYS A 62 -8.94 10.91 -0.57
CA LYS A 62 -7.61 11.01 0.06
C LYS A 62 -6.47 11.14 -0.96
N ILE A 63 -6.59 10.52 -2.12
CA ILE A 63 -5.66 10.74 -3.24
C ILE A 63 -5.73 12.20 -3.71
N GLN A 64 -6.92 12.79 -3.86
CA GLN A 64 -7.07 14.18 -4.27
C GLN A 64 -6.52 15.16 -3.21
N GLU A 65 -6.79 14.92 -1.93
CA GLU A 65 -6.20 15.72 -0.84
C GLU A 65 -4.67 15.63 -0.85
N ARG A 66 -4.10 14.46 -1.13
CA ARG A 66 -2.66 14.25 -1.21
C ARG A 66 -2.03 15.01 -2.38
N ILE A 67 -2.69 15.01 -3.55
CA ILE A 67 -2.26 15.78 -4.73
C ILE A 67 -2.27 17.29 -4.42
N GLU A 68 -3.33 17.79 -3.78
CA GLU A 68 -3.43 19.20 -3.40
C GLU A 68 -2.38 19.59 -2.36
N TRP A 69 -2.12 18.72 -1.39
CA TRP A 69 -1.03 18.92 -0.44
C TRP A 69 0.33 18.98 -1.15
N ALA A 70 0.57 18.06 -2.11
CA ALA A 70 1.81 18.03 -2.88
C ALA A 70 1.99 19.32 -3.69
N ARG A 71 0.93 19.83 -4.30
CA ARG A 71 0.95 21.09 -5.07
C ARG A 71 1.48 22.27 -4.25
N GLN A 72 1.19 22.29 -2.96
CA GLN A 72 1.56 23.39 -2.06
C GLN A 72 2.90 23.17 -1.36
N ASN A 73 3.33 21.91 -1.19
CA ASN A 73 4.41 21.55 -0.27
C ASN A 73 5.55 20.76 -0.93
N ASP A 74 5.28 20.07 -2.05
CA ASP A 74 6.23 19.16 -2.68
C ASP A 74 6.09 19.15 -4.21
N GLU A 75 6.87 20.01 -4.87
CA GLU A 75 6.83 20.16 -6.32
C GLU A 75 7.17 18.85 -7.08
N GLY A 76 8.10 18.05 -6.55
CA GLY A 76 8.50 16.77 -7.16
C GLY A 76 7.38 15.74 -7.10
N LEU A 77 6.73 15.61 -5.95
CA LEU A 77 5.59 14.73 -5.77
C LEU A 77 4.38 15.20 -6.61
N TYR A 78 4.12 16.51 -6.66
CA TYR A 78 3.06 17.07 -7.50
C TYR A 78 3.32 16.75 -8.97
N TRP A 79 4.56 16.94 -9.43
CA TRP A 79 4.95 16.58 -10.78
C TRP A 79 4.76 15.08 -11.06
N TYR A 80 5.13 14.21 -10.12
CA TYR A 80 4.90 12.76 -10.23
C TYR A 80 3.41 12.46 -10.48
N TYR A 81 2.51 13.01 -9.69
CA TYR A 81 1.07 12.80 -9.85
C TYR A 81 0.53 13.32 -11.19
N GLN A 82 1.04 14.47 -11.68
CA GLN A 82 0.62 15.04 -12.96
C GLN A 82 1.05 14.18 -14.16
N ASN A 83 2.15 13.46 -14.04
CA ASN A 83 2.70 12.63 -15.12
C ASN A 83 2.27 11.16 -15.05
N LEU A 84 1.50 10.74 -14.05
CA LEU A 84 0.92 9.42 -14.00
C LEU A 84 -0.03 9.21 -15.18
N SER A 85 0.18 8.13 -15.95
CA SER A 85 -0.77 7.69 -16.96
C SER A 85 -2.10 7.28 -16.32
N PHE A 86 -3.17 7.20 -17.11
CA PHE A 86 -4.46 6.71 -16.62
C PHE A 86 -4.35 5.29 -16.02
N LYS A 87 -3.51 4.44 -16.63
CA LYS A 87 -3.24 3.08 -16.13
C LYS A 87 -2.55 3.13 -14.76
N ASP A 88 -1.55 3.99 -14.60
CA ASP A 88 -0.81 4.10 -13.34
C ASP A 88 -1.67 4.67 -12.22
N LYS A 89 -2.55 5.63 -12.50
CA LYS A 89 -3.56 6.14 -11.55
C LYS A 89 -4.50 5.03 -11.07
N LYS A 90 -4.99 4.20 -11.99
CA LYS A 90 -5.79 3.01 -11.63
C LYS A 90 -5.00 2.02 -10.79
N THR A 91 -3.75 1.76 -11.16
CA THR A 91 -2.87 0.85 -10.42
C THR A 91 -2.60 1.37 -9.02
N LEU A 92 -2.33 2.67 -8.86
CA LEU A 92 -2.14 3.29 -7.55
C LEU A 92 -3.39 3.12 -6.67
N LYS A 93 -4.58 3.49 -7.19
CA LYS A 93 -5.83 3.32 -6.46
C LYS A 93 -6.05 1.87 -6.06
N TYR A 94 -5.93 0.94 -7.00
CA TYR A 94 -6.08 -0.50 -6.74
C TYR A 94 -5.11 -0.99 -5.66
N THR A 95 -3.83 -0.63 -5.75
CA THR A 95 -2.82 -1.06 -4.78
C THR A 95 -3.09 -0.48 -3.39
N VAL A 96 -3.53 0.77 -3.30
CA VAL A 96 -3.97 1.38 -2.02
C VAL A 96 -5.18 0.63 -1.47
N THR A 97 -6.19 0.36 -2.29
CA THR A 97 -7.38 -0.41 -1.89
C THR A 97 -6.98 -1.77 -1.33
N GLU A 98 -6.19 -2.55 -2.06
CA GLU A 98 -5.69 -3.84 -1.60
C GLU A 98 -4.88 -3.75 -0.30
N SER A 99 -4.08 -2.70 -0.14
CA SER A 99 -3.29 -2.50 1.07
C SER A 99 -4.12 -2.14 2.31
N VAL A 100 -5.27 -1.50 2.11
CA VAL A 100 -6.21 -1.10 3.19
C VAL A 100 -7.24 -2.19 3.46
N GLU A 101 -7.82 -2.74 2.39
CA GLU A 101 -8.94 -3.68 2.44
C GLU A 101 -8.54 -5.13 2.23
N GLY A 102 -7.37 -5.41 1.69
CA GLY A 102 -6.89 -6.75 1.45
C GLY A 102 -6.66 -7.55 2.74
N LEU A 103 -6.58 -8.86 2.59
CA LEU A 103 -6.26 -9.79 3.68
C LEU A 103 -4.76 -9.80 4.03
N GLY A 104 -3.96 -8.93 3.39
CA GLY A 104 -2.53 -8.84 3.63
C GLY A 104 -1.81 -10.18 3.48
N ILE A 105 -0.98 -10.52 4.47
CA ILE A 105 -0.27 -11.80 4.51
C ILE A 105 -1.23 -13.00 4.60
N LEU A 106 -2.36 -12.85 5.30
CA LEU A 106 -3.33 -13.94 5.43
C LEU A 106 -3.91 -14.37 4.08
N GLY A 107 -4.14 -13.41 3.16
CA GLY A 107 -4.58 -13.72 1.80
C GLY A 107 -3.58 -14.58 1.03
N LYS A 108 -2.27 -14.29 1.16
CA LYS A 108 -1.21 -15.10 0.54
C LYS A 108 -1.17 -16.52 1.10
N ILE A 109 -1.30 -16.66 2.42
CA ILE A 109 -1.26 -17.94 3.11
C ILE A 109 -2.44 -18.82 2.69
N ILE A 110 -3.67 -18.25 2.65
CA ILE A 110 -4.89 -18.97 2.29
C ILE A 110 -4.88 -19.45 0.83
N MET A 111 -4.24 -18.68 -0.05
CA MET A 111 -4.15 -19.01 -1.48
C MET A 111 -3.04 -20.02 -1.79
N ASP A 112 -2.18 -20.37 -0.85
CA ASP A 112 -1.14 -21.39 -1.03
C ASP A 112 -1.74 -22.79 -0.83
N PRO A 113 -1.86 -23.62 -1.89
CA PRO A 113 -2.50 -24.93 -1.80
C PRO A 113 -1.72 -25.96 -0.97
N ASP A 114 -0.45 -25.70 -0.69
CA ASP A 114 0.39 -26.59 0.11
C ASP A 114 0.25 -26.34 1.62
N ILE A 115 -0.39 -25.23 2.02
CA ILE A 115 -0.64 -24.92 3.44
C ILE A 115 -1.96 -25.54 3.88
N THR A 116 -1.88 -26.38 4.90
CA THR A 116 -3.02 -27.12 5.45
C THR A 116 -3.54 -26.53 6.75
N GLU A 117 -2.69 -25.82 7.50
CA GLU A 117 -3.04 -25.20 8.77
C GLU A 117 -2.27 -23.89 8.97
N VAL A 118 -2.92 -22.93 9.62
CA VAL A 118 -2.33 -21.64 10.00
C VAL A 118 -2.58 -21.36 11.47
N MET A 119 -1.53 -21.09 12.21
CA MET A 119 -1.58 -20.71 13.63
C MET A 119 -0.99 -19.34 13.84
N ILE A 120 -1.79 -18.39 14.32
CA ILE A 120 -1.39 -17.00 14.56
C ILE A 120 -1.29 -16.79 16.07
N ASN A 121 -0.08 -16.64 16.58
CA ASN A 121 0.22 -16.44 18.00
C ASN A 121 0.63 -14.97 18.31
N GLY A 122 -0.07 -14.03 17.69
CA GLY A 122 0.23 -12.61 17.75
C GLY A 122 0.56 -12.05 16.37
N TYR A 123 0.76 -10.75 16.29
CA TYR A 123 0.99 -10.08 15.00
C TYR A 123 2.36 -10.43 14.38
N ASP A 124 3.35 -10.80 15.19
CA ASP A 124 4.74 -11.07 14.81
C ASP A 124 5.08 -12.56 14.71
N THR A 125 4.14 -13.44 15.04
CA THR A 125 4.42 -14.87 15.14
C THR A 125 3.35 -15.70 14.44
N ILE A 126 3.66 -16.19 13.24
CA ILE A 126 2.79 -17.00 12.40
C ILE A 126 3.46 -18.35 12.13
N PHE A 127 2.77 -19.44 12.43
CA PHE A 127 3.16 -20.77 12.03
C PHE A 127 2.20 -21.31 10.97
N VAL A 128 2.75 -22.08 10.05
CA VAL A 128 1.96 -22.81 9.05
C VAL A 128 2.38 -24.27 9.02
N GLU A 129 1.42 -25.15 8.75
CA GLU A 129 1.74 -26.49 8.31
C GLU A 129 1.76 -26.52 6.78
N LYS A 130 2.90 -26.82 6.22
CA LYS A 130 3.11 -26.94 4.78
C LYS A 130 3.72 -28.30 4.45
N SER A 131 3.03 -29.09 3.61
CA SER A 131 3.46 -30.44 3.23
C SER A 131 3.75 -31.36 4.44
N GLY A 132 2.93 -31.25 5.51
CA GLY A 132 3.04 -32.05 6.73
C GLY A 132 4.17 -31.61 7.66
N LYS A 133 4.75 -30.42 7.45
CA LYS A 133 5.80 -29.84 8.31
C LYS A 133 5.35 -28.52 8.88
N LEU A 134 5.46 -28.41 10.21
CA LEU A 134 5.23 -27.14 10.90
C LEU A 134 6.47 -26.23 10.72
N MET A 135 6.22 -24.98 10.29
CA MET A 135 7.27 -23.97 10.14
C MET A 135 6.76 -22.58 10.55
N GLN A 136 7.64 -21.78 11.10
CA GLN A 136 7.37 -20.38 11.36
C GLN A 136 7.64 -19.57 10.09
N LEU A 137 6.72 -18.65 9.76
CA LEU A 137 6.93 -17.71 8.67
C LEU A 137 7.84 -16.56 9.13
N GLU A 138 8.64 -16.04 8.20
CA GLU A 138 9.40 -14.81 8.39
C GLU A 138 8.51 -13.57 8.28
N GLU A 139 7.46 -13.68 7.47
CA GLU A 139 6.47 -12.63 7.33
C GLU A 139 5.58 -12.55 8.57
N HIS A 140 5.13 -11.32 8.85
CA HIS A 140 4.27 -11.02 10.00
C HIS A 140 3.29 -9.89 9.66
N PHE A 141 2.28 -9.67 10.50
CA PHE A 141 1.40 -8.50 10.41
C PHE A 141 2.16 -7.24 10.88
N GLU A 142 1.71 -6.07 10.44
CA GLU A 142 2.36 -4.80 10.77
C GLU A 142 2.22 -4.42 12.25
N SER A 143 1.08 -4.78 12.86
CA SER A 143 0.78 -4.53 14.27
C SER A 143 -0.36 -5.42 14.77
N SER A 144 -0.65 -5.38 16.07
CA SER A 144 -1.82 -6.05 16.64
C SER A 144 -3.13 -5.52 16.08
N GLU A 145 -3.22 -4.23 15.81
CA GLU A 145 -4.39 -3.60 15.21
C GLU A 145 -4.59 -4.05 13.76
N ASP A 146 -3.49 -4.22 13.01
CA ASP A 146 -3.54 -4.74 11.64
C ASP A 146 -4.02 -6.19 11.63
N LEU A 147 -3.50 -7.03 12.52
CA LEU A 147 -3.98 -8.41 12.71
C LEU A 147 -5.47 -8.43 13.03
N GLU A 148 -5.92 -7.64 14.02
CA GLU A 148 -7.34 -7.59 14.42
C GLU A 148 -8.24 -7.18 13.25
N ARG A 149 -7.84 -6.17 12.50
CA ARG A 149 -8.55 -5.70 11.31
C ARG A 149 -8.69 -6.81 10.25
N ILE A 150 -7.59 -7.49 9.95
CA ILE A 150 -7.55 -8.54 8.92
C ILE A 150 -8.39 -9.75 9.35
N VAL A 151 -8.29 -10.17 10.62
CA VAL A 151 -9.08 -11.29 11.14
C VAL A 151 -10.57 -10.98 11.14
N LYS A 152 -10.98 -9.78 11.59
CA LYS A 152 -12.39 -9.34 11.55
C LYS A 152 -12.92 -9.39 10.12
N ARG A 153 -12.16 -8.86 9.15
CA ARG A 153 -12.55 -8.88 7.74
C ARG A 153 -12.67 -10.30 7.19
N PHE A 154 -11.71 -11.16 7.49
CA PHE A 154 -11.74 -12.57 7.07
C PHE A 154 -13.01 -13.29 7.58
N VAL A 155 -13.30 -13.13 8.87
CA VAL A 155 -14.50 -13.74 9.49
C VAL A 155 -15.79 -13.17 8.88
N SER A 156 -15.82 -11.87 8.56
CA SER A 156 -17.01 -11.24 7.95
C SER A 156 -17.24 -11.63 6.49
N SER A 157 -16.24 -12.19 5.81
CA SER A 157 -16.33 -12.67 4.43
C SER A 157 -16.78 -14.13 4.29
N MET A 158 -16.90 -14.86 5.40
CA MET A 158 -17.35 -16.26 5.48
C MET A 158 -18.86 -16.35 5.67
#